data_29ecb51c06fced64b30ca2aa1a4d095d
#
_entry.id   29ecb51c06fced64b30ca2aa1a4d095d
#
_cell.length_a   1.000
_cell.length_b   1.000
_cell.length_c   1.000
_cell.angle_alpha   90.00
_cell.angle_beta   90.00
_cell.angle_gamma   90.00
#
_symmetry.space_group_name_H-M   'P 1'
#
loop_
_entity.id
_entity.type
_entity.pdbx_description
1 polymer ?
#
loop_
_entity_poly.entity_id
_entity_poly.type
_entity_poly.pdbx_seq_one_letter_code
_entity_poly.pdbx_strand_id
1 'polypeptide(L)'
;VASAAGIGPFPGEFTTAFTLNLNGNAITVSTTLFEAMAQMAPETISRRPLSAYALKRVIDQRKEDGKAALTFAHVYPHSMHALELRYWLAAAGIDPMRDLNLVVVPPSLMVDALAAGQIDGYCVGEPWNNAAVVAGIGRTLITSGEIWSNGPEKVLGVRQDWTEQNKEWHLKLIAALSETCAWLDDMDNRLTAAQIISTPDYVNAPFDEVVGSLTGKNRQTGGELRIDMPDFNVFHRYAANFPWRSHAKWILSQMIRWGEAPDDVDASAIARLAFRPDIYCEAVERLGIACPSADEKMEGAHQHAWLLSDATEPVAMGADQFMDRRIFDPTNIDGYISGFTIRDQRSRLGALDTSQITHLAK
;
A
#
# COMPACT_ATOMS: atom_id res chain seq x y z
N VAL A 1 -8.67 1.19 9.18
CA VAL A 1 -8.65 -0.18 9.73
C VAL A 1 -8.04 -0.18 11.12
N ALA A 2 -6.80 0.29 11.31
CA ALA A 2 -6.14 0.31 12.63
C ALA A 2 -7.00 0.99 13.71
N SER A 3 -7.55 2.19 13.42
CA SER A 3 -8.46 2.90 14.34
C SER A 3 -9.69 2.05 14.70
N ALA A 4 -10.35 1.42 13.73
CA ALA A 4 -11.51 0.56 13.96
C ALA A 4 -11.16 -0.71 14.76
N ALA A 5 -9.91 -1.16 14.69
CA ALA A 5 -9.37 -2.25 15.50
C ALA A 5 -8.92 -1.81 16.91
N GLY A 6 -9.12 -0.55 17.27
CA GLY A 6 -8.67 0.00 18.55
C GLY A 6 -7.17 0.26 18.65
N ILE A 7 -6.46 0.32 17.51
CA ILE A 7 -5.01 0.46 17.42
C ILE A 7 -4.65 1.89 17.00
N GLY A 8 -3.61 2.44 17.66
CA GLY A 8 -3.13 3.80 17.38
C GLY A 8 -3.77 4.87 18.29
N PRO A 9 -3.47 6.15 18.01
CA PRO A 9 -3.84 7.27 18.90
C PRO A 9 -5.33 7.63 18.89
N PHE A 10 -6.11 7.12 17.93
CA PHE A 10 -7.55 7.44 17.77
C PHE A 10 -8.38 6.16 17.61
N PRO A 11 -8.53 5.34 18.66
CA PRO A 11 -9.23 4.07 18.58
C PRO A 11 -10.72 4.25 18.33
N GLY A 12 -11.26 3.53 17.34
CA GLY A 12 -12.70 3.45 17.05
C GLY A 12 -13.35 4.69 16.43
N GLU A 13 -12.59 5.76 16.18
CA GLU A 13 -13.17 7.07 15.83
C GLU A 13 -13.33 7.33 14.33
N PHE A 14 -12.62 6.59 13.48
CA PHE A 14 -12.57 6.87 12.05
C PHE A 14 -13.18 5.77 11.19
N THR A 15 -13.89 6.22 10.17
CA THR A 15 -14.45 5.39 9.11
C THR A 15 -14.14 5.99 7.74
N THR A 16 -14.33 5.21 6.68
CA THR A 16 -14.23 5.69 5.30
C THR A 16 -15.38 5.16 4.47
N ALA A 17 -15.90 6.02 3.61
CA ALA A 17 -16.87 5.66 2.57
C ALA A 17 -16.28 5.88 1.17
N PHE A 18 -14.97 6.17 1.06
CA PHE A 18 -14.38 6.51 -0.23
C PHE A 18 -12.88 6.15 -0.27
N THR A 19 -12.49 5.32 -1.23
CA THR A 19 -11.09 5.09 -1.58
C THR A 19 -10.67 6.10 -2.65
N LEU A 20 -9.57 6.82 -2.44
CA LEU A 20 -9.11 7.89 -3.33
C LEU A 20 -8.39 7.34 -4.56
N ASN A 21 -7.65 6.24 -4.40
CA ASN A 21 -6.90 5.61 -5.48
C ASN A 21 -6.51 4.17 -5.18
N LEU A 22 -6.18 3.45 -6.24
CA LEU A 22 -5.45 2.19 -6.18
C LEU A 22 -4.01 2.42 -6.64
N ASN A 23 -3.08 1.59 -6.15
CA ASN A 23 -1.65 1.65 -6.47
C ASN A 23 -0.99 3.00 -6.06
N GLY A 24 0.11 3.39 -6.73
CA GLY A 24 0.74 4.71 -6.57
C GLY A 24 1.95 4.76 -5.65
N ASN A 25 2.34 3.64 -5.04
CA ASN A 25 3.56 3.52 -4.24
C ASN A 25 4.66 2.80 -5.01
N ALA A 26 5.90 2.95 -4.54
CA ALA A 26 7.02 2.17 -5.01
C ALA A 26 8.06 1.95 -3.90
N ILE A 27 8.89 0.91 -4.10
CA ILE A 27 10.06 0.64 -3.27
C ILE A 27 11.30 1.10 -4.00
N THR A 28 12.04 2.02 -3.38
CA THR A 28 13.28 2.59 -3.89
C THR A 28 14.42 2.27 -2.93
N VAL A 29 15.59 1.93 -3.47
CA VAL A 29 16.84 1.74 -2.71
C VAL A 29 17.91 2.69 -3.19
N SER A 30 18.97 2.90 -2.39
CA SER A 30 20.13 3.65 -2.80
C SER A 30 20.82 3.01 -4.03
N THR A 31 21.43 3.82 -4.87
CA THR A 31 22.20 3.34 -6.03
C THR A 31 23.27 2.32 -5.59
N THR A 32 23.94 2.58 -4.48
CA THR A 32 24.96 1.67 -3.90
C THR A 32 24.38 0.32 -3.52
N LEU A 33 23.19 0.30 -2.87
CA LEU A 33 22.54 -0.96 -2.53
C LEU A 33 22.09 -1.70 -3.78
N PHE A 34 21.55 -1.00 -4.78
CA PHE A 34 21.17 -1.61 -6.05
C PHE A 34 22.36 -2.27 -6.76
N GLU A 35 23.51 -1.61 -6.80
CA GLU A 35 24.74 -2.17 -7.38
C GLU A 35 25.21 -3.45 -6.64
N ALA A 36 25.16 -3.44 -5.30
CA ALA A 36 25.43 -4.63 -4.52
C ALA A 36 24.46 -5.78 -4.83
N MET A 37 23.16 -5.48 -4.96
CA MET A 37 22.14 -6.46 -5.37
C MET A 37 22.43 -7.02 -6.78
N ALA A 38 22.79 -6.16 -7.72
CA ALA A 38 23.11 -6.56 -9.09
C ALA A 38 24.37 -7.44 -9.18
N GLN A 39 25.35 -7.20 -8.33
CA GLN A 39 26.53 -8.05 -8.21
C GLN A 39 26.22 -9.43 -7.60
N MET A 40 25.36 -9.49 -6.59
CA MET A 40 25.01 -10.71 -5.86
C MET A 40 24.06 -11.64 -6.65
N ALA A 41 23.19 -11.11 -7.49
CA ALA A 41 22.21 -11.89 -8.23
C ALA A 41 21.79 -11.20 -9.55
N PRO A 42 22.72 -11.03 -10.52
CA PRO A 42 22.49 -10.25 -11.75
C PRO A 42 21.33 -10.79 -12.59
N GLU A 43 21.09 -12.10 -12.56
CA GLU A 43 20.03 -12.77 -13.32
C GLU A 43 18.61 -12.46 -12.81
N THR A 44 18.48 -11.90 -11.60
CA THR A 44 17.17 -11.58 -10.99
C THR A 44 16.76 -10.12 -11.18
N ILE A 45 17.74 -9.21 -11.35
CA ILE A 45 17.50 -7.76 -11.38
C ILE A 45 16.63 -7.31 -12.57
N SER A 46 16.68 -8.02 -13.69
CA SER A 46 15.89 -7.71 -14.89
C SER A 46 14.49 -8.34 -14.92
N ARG A 47 14.19 -9.24 -13.98
CA ARG A 47 12.89 -9.94 -13.94
C ARG A 47 11.81 -9.04 -13.37
N ARG A 48 10.58 -9.17 -13.89
CA ARG A 48 9.39 -8.46 -13.41
C ARG A 48 8.26 -9.43 -13.06
N PRO A 49 7.55 -9.20 -11.95
CA PRO A 49 7.86 -8.27 -10.86
C PRO A 49 9.21 -8.60 -10.20
N LEU A 50 9.94 -7.57 -9.73
CA LEU A 50 11.25 -7.77 -9.11
C LEU A 50 11.10 -8.37 -7.71
N SER A 51 11.59 -9.58 -7.51
CA SER A 51 11.69 -10.22 -6.19
C SER A 51 12.77 -9.56 -5.34
N ALA A 52 12.57 -9.53 -4.00
CA ALA A 52 13.61 -9.13 -3.04
C ALA A 52 14.75 -10.16 -2.89
N TYR A 53 14.83 -11.19 -3.73
CA TYR A 53 15.84 -12.24 -3.62
C TYR A 53 17.28 -11.71 -3.68
N ALA A 54 17.57 -10.77 -4.58
CA ALA A 54 18.89 -10.15 -4.66
C ALA A 54 19.24 -9.38 -3.38
N LEU A 55 18.24 -8.67 -2.79
CA LEU A 55 18.39 -8.01 -1.50
C LEU A 55 18.66 -9.02 -0.38
N LYS A 56 17.96 -10.16 -0.39
CA LYS A 56 18.22 -11.24 0.58
C LYS A 56 19.68 -11.70 0.54
N ARG A 57 20.25 -11.88 -0.65
CA ARG A 57 21.66 -12.27 -0.80
C ARG A 57 22.62 -11.25 -0.20
N VAL A 58 22.32 -9.95 -0.39
CA VAL A 58 23.10 -8.86 0.22
C VAL A 58 22.99 -8.90 1.74
N ILE A 59 21.77 -9.09 2.28
CA ILE A 59 21.54 -9.20 3.72
C ILE A 59 22.29 -10.38 4.32
N ASP A 60 22.21 -11.56 3.70
CA ASP A 60 22.87 -12.78 4.17
C ASP A 60 24.40 -12.57 4.20
N GLN A 61 25.00 -12.01 3.14
CA GLN A 61 26.44 -11.71 3.10
C GLN A 61 26.84 -10.69 4.17
N ARG A 62 26.04 -9.64 4.40
CA ARG A 62 26.30 -8.65 5.45
C ARG A 62 26.31 -9.28 6.85
N LYS A 63 25.42 -10.26 7.11
CA LYS A 63 25.40 -11.01 8.37
C LYS A 63 26.65 -11.86 8.54
N GLU A 64 27.08 -12.55 7.49
CA GLU A 64 28.34 -13.33 7.49
C GLU A 64 29.56 -12.44 7.73
N ASP A 65 29.58 -11.25 7.15
CA ASP A 65 30.64 -10.25 7.33
C ASP A 65 30.58 -9.51 8.69
N GLY A 66 29.55 -9.75 9.51
CA GLY A 66 29.34 -9.04 10.78
C GLY A 66 29.02 -7.55 10.62
N LYS A 67 28.51 -7.13 9.45
CA LYS A 67 28.12 -5.75 9.17
C LYS A 67 26.74 -5.42 9.77
N ALA A 68 26.52 -4.13 10.06
CA ALA A 68 25.23 -3.65 10.55
C ALA A 68 24.08 -3.99 9.59
N ALA A 69 22.89 -4.24 10.14
CA ALA A 69 21.67 -4.46 9.37
C ALA A 69 21.33 -3.25 8.51
N LEU A 70 20.76 -3.49 7.32
CA LEU A 70 20.23 -2.43 6.46
C LEU A 70 19.03 -1.77 7.13
N THR A 71 18.82 -0.49 6.82
CA THR A 71 17.70 0.30 7.34
C THR A 71 16.75 0.69 6.21
N PHE A 72 15.49 0.30 6.34
CA PHE A 72 14.43 0.68 5.39
C PHE A 72 13.39 1.57 6.06
N ALA A 73 12.87 2.54 5.31
CA ALA A 73 11.88 3.46 5.82
C ALA A 73 10.49 3.22 5.19
N HIS A 74 9.47 3.56 5.96
CA HIS A 74 8.09 3.68 5.53
C HIS A 74 7.43 4.89 6.20
N VAL A 75 6.23 5.29 5.73
CA VAL A 75 5.60 6.53 6.18
C VAL A 75 4.95 6.40 7.57
N TYR A 76 4.29 5.27 7.81
CA TYR A 76 3.59 4.99 9.07
C TYR A 76 3.45 3.48 9.28
N PRO A 77 3.49 2.96 10.53
CA PRO A 77 3.53 1.51 10.80
C PRO A 77 2.40 0.70 10.16
N HIS A 78 1.17 1.22 10.13
CA HIS A 78 -0.01 0.55 9.61
C HIS A 78 -0.43 1.08 8.22
N SER A 79 0.47 1.76 7.51
CA SER A 79 0.21 2.26 6.14
C SER A 79 0.39 1.15 5.11
N MET A 80 -0.23 1.32 3.94
CA MET A 80 0.01 0.42 2.80
C MET A 80 1.50 0.36 2.46
N HIS A 81 2.24 1.47 2.57
CA HIS A 81 3.71 1.49 2.40
C HIS A 81 4.43 0.46 3.28
N ALA A 82 4.05 0.37 4.56
CA ALA A 82 4.66 -0.59 5.50
C ALA A 82 4.23 -2.03 5.18
N LEU A 83 2.96 -2.24 4.83
CA LEU A 83 2.41 -3.57 4.53
C LEU A 83 2.98 -4.12 3.23
N GLU A 84 3.06 -3.31 2.17
CA GLU A 84 3.63 -3.66 0.87
C GLU A 84 5.14 -3.94 0.97
N LEU A 85 5.90 -3.11 1.70
CA LEU A 85 7.31 -3.33 1.94
C LEU A 85 7.56 -4.67 2.64
N ARG A 86 6.85 -4.94 3.73
CA ARG A 86 6.96 -6.19 4.47
C ARG A 86 6.51 -7.39 3.64
N TYR A 87 5.46 -7.23 2.83
CA TYR A 87 4.98 -8.29 1.94
C TYR A 87 6.04 -8.67 0.90
N TRP A 88 6.63 -7.68 0.23
CA TRP A 88 7.69 -7.87 -0.76
C TRP A 88 8.94 -8.52 -0.16
N LEU A 89 9.39 -8.06 1.00
CA LEU A 89 10.54 -8.64 1.72
C LEU A 89 10.28 -10.10 2.09
N ALA A 90 9.13 -10.37 2.70
CA ALA A 90 8.78 -11.70 3.20
C ALA A 90 8.55 -12.71 2.06
N ALA A 91 8.07 -12.27 0.89
CA ALA A 91 7.92 -13.11 -0.30
C ALA A 91 9.27 -13.69 -0.79
N ALA A 92 10.39 -13.04 -0.47
CA ALA A 92 11.74 -13.52 -0.78
C ALA A 92 12.43 -14.22 0.43
N GLY A 93 11.72 -14.43 1.53
CA GLY A 93 12.27 -15.08 2.73
C GLY A 93 13.10 -14.15 3.61
N ILE A 94 12.92 -12.83 3.52
CA ILE A 94 13.49 -11.84 4.43
C ILE A 94 12.49 -11.62 5.57
N ASP A 95 12.90 -11.80 6.81
CA ASP A 95 12.08 -11.43 7.98
C ASP A 95 12.23 -9.92 8.25
N PRO A 96 11.22 -9.10 7.96
CA PRO A 96 11.34 -7.65 8.08
C PRO A 96 11.52 -7.17 9.53
N MET A 97 11.25 -8.02 10.50
CA MET A 97 11.39 -7.69 11.94
C MET A 97 12.73 -8.11 12.53
N ARG A 98 13.52 -8.93 11.80
CA ARG A 98 14.79 -9.51 12.30
C ARG A 98 15.98 -9.24 11.40
N ASP A 99 15.77 -9.15 10.09
CA ASP A 99 16.84 -9.15 9.10
C ASP A 99 17.29 -7.73 8.72
N LEU A 100 16.48 -6.72 9.08
CA LEU A 100 16.75 -5.31 8.81
C LEU A 100 16.07 -4.40 9.85
N ASN A 101 16.40 -3.11 9.82
CA ASN A 101 15.74 -2.10 10.65
C ASN A 101 14.62 -1.45 9.85
N LEU A 102 13.42 -1.36 10.42
CA LEU A 102 12.32 -0.57 9.87
C LEU A 102 12.14 0.70 10.67
N VAL A 103 12.12 1.85 9.98
CA VAL A 103 11.98 3.17 10.59
C VAL A 103 10.87 3.98 9.92
N VAL A 104 10.29 4.92 10.67
CA VAL A 104 9.30 5.85 10.15
C VAL A 104 9.99 7.14 9.75
N VAL A 105 9.81 7.56 8.49
CA VAL A 105 10.33 8.82 7.96
C VAL A 105 9.20 9.54 7.23
N PRO A 106 8.98 10.85 7.44
CA PRO A 106 8.02 11.62 6.65
C PRO A 106 8.37 11.59 5.16
N PRO A 107 7.38 11.53 4.24
CA PRO A 107 7.63 11.45 2.80
C PRO A 107 8.61 12.49 2.25
N SER A 108 8.45 13.75 2.66
CA SER A 108 9.30 14.87 2.22
C SER A 108 10.76 14.78 2.68
N LEU A 109 11.09 13.90 3.62
CA LEU A 109 12.45 13.71 4.13
C LEU A 109 13.09 12.41 3.62
N MET A 110 12.37 11.59 2.85
CA MET A 110 12.85 10.27 2.38
C MET A 110 14.10 10.40 1.48
N VAL A 111 14.07 11.36 0.54
CA VAL A 111 15.16 11.58 -0.43
C VAL A 111 16.42 12.04 0.28
N ASP A 112 16.29 13.01 1.20
CA ASP A 112 17.42 13.53 1.99
C ASP A 112 18.02 12.45 2.90
N ALA A 113 17.16 11.63 3.56
CA ALA A 113 17.61 10.53 4.41
C ALA A 113 18.37 9.45 3.60
N LEU A 114 17.92 9.17 2.36
CA LEU A 114 18.62 8.25 1.45
C LEU A 114 19.97 8.84 1.01
N ALA A 115 20.00 10.13 0.61
CA ALA A 115 21.22 10.83 0.21
C ALA A 115 22.27 10.89 1.33
N ALA A 116 21.81 11.06 2.58
CA ALA A 116 22.68 11.10 3.77
C ALA A 116 23.13 9.69 4.25
N GLY A 117 22.68 8.61 3.61
CA GLY A 117 22.97 7.24 4.02
C GLY A 117 22.37 6.85 5.38
N GLN A 118 21.34 7.57 5.83
CA GLN A 118 20.62 7.25 7.07
C GLN A 118 19.65 6.06 6.86
N ILE A 119 19.20 5.87 5.63
CA ILE A 119 18.41 4.72 5.20
C ILE A 119 19.00 4.15 3.90
N ASP A 120 18.83 2.86 3.68
CA ASP A 120 19.29 2.14 2.50
C ASP A 120 18.20 2.02 1.43
N GLY A 121 16.95 2.13 1.84
CA GLY A 121 15.78 2.09 0.96
C GLY A 121 14.49 2.48 1.69
N TYR A 122 13.42 2.59 0.94
CA TYR A 122 12.10 2.97 1.48
C TYR A 122 10.95 2.53 0.58
N CYS A 123 9.74 2.51 1.17
CA CYS A 123 8.48 2.45 0.44
C CYS A 123 7.68 3.73 0.70
N VAL A 124 7.29 4.42 -0.36
CA VAL A 124 6.57 5.71 -0.28
C VAL A 124 5.76 5.95 -1.56
N GLY A 125 4.75 6.83 -1.48
CA GLY A 125 4.05 7.37 -2.65
C GLY A 125 4.94 8.33 -3.45
N GLU A 126 4.51 8.63 -4.68
CA GLU A 126 5.19 9.63 -5.50
C GLU A 126 4.89 11.08 -5.00
N PRO A 127 5.79 12.04 -5.30
CA PRO A 127 6.90 11.99 -6.29
C PRO A 127 8.25 11.53 -5.73
N TRP A 128 8.34 11.08 -4.51
CA TRP A 128 9.60 10.91 -3.77
C TRP A 128 10.49 9.78 -4.32
N ASN A 129 9.90 8.76 -4.96
CA ASN A 129 10.69 7.73 -5.67
C ASN A 129 11.33 8.34 -6.93
N ASN A 130 10.53 9.04 -7.73
CA ASN A 130 11.01 9.69 -8.95
C ASN A 130 12.07 10.77 -8.63
N ALA A 131 11.90 11.53 -7.55
CA ALA A 131 12.88 12.54 -7.10
C ALA A 131 14.24 11.90 -6.81
N ALA A 132 14.31 10.78 -6.08
CA ALA A 132 15.56 10.06 -5.83
C ALA A 132 16.21 9.53 -7.12
N VAL A 133 15.40 9.07 -8.08
CA VAL A 133 15.89 8.61 -9.39
C VAL A 133 16.44 9.76 -10.22
N VAL A 134 15.73 10.90 -10.26
CA VAL A 134 16.18 12.13 -10.97
C VAL A 134 17.48 12.65 -10.37
N ALA A 135 17.59 12.64 -9.04
CA ALA A 135 18.83 13.03 -8.34
C ALA A 135 19.98 12.01 -8.52
N GLY A 136 19.76 10.86 -9.14
CA GLY A 136 20.77 9.82 -9.38
C GLY A 136 21.19 9.04 -8.14
N ILE A 137 20.51 9.23 -7.00
CA ILE A 137 20.84 8.60 -5.71
C ILE A 137 20.04 7.35 -5.42
N GLY A 138 18.92 7.13 -6.14
CA GLY A 138 18.00 6.05 -5.92
C GLY A 138 17.66 5.23 -7.18
N ARG A 139 17.23 4.00 -6.96
CA ARG A 139 16.70 3.06 -7.95
C ARG A 139 15.37 2.52 -7.50
N THR A 140 14.31 2.76 -8.26
CA THR A 140 13.00 2.14 -8.01
C THR A 140 13.05 0.67 -8.43
N LEU A 141 12.78 -0.21 -7.48
CA LEU A 141 12.84 -1.67 -7.66
C LEU A 141 11.51 -2.23 -8.16
N ILE A 142 10.42 -1.89 -7.48
CA ILE A 142 9.09 -2.46 -7.70
C ILE A 142 8.03 -1.44 -7.29
N THR A 143 6.90 -1.47 -7.98
CA THR A 143 5.73 -0.63 -7.66
C THR A 143 4.69 -1.41 -6.87
N SER A 144 3.79 -0.71 -6.18
CA SER A 144 2.66 -1.33 -5.47
C SER A 144 1.80 -2.18 -6.40
N GLY A 145 1.53 -1.70 -7.64
CA GLY A 145 0.78 -2.45 -8.64
C GLY A 145 1.46 -3.74 -9.10
N GLU A 146 2.80 -3.86 -8.99
CA GLU A 146 3.53 -5.11 -9.22
C GLU A 146 3.51 -6.02 -7.99
N ILE A 147 3.33 -5.47 -6.76
CA ILE A 147 3.19 -6.26 -5.51
C ILE A 147 1.77 -6.81 -5.40
N TRP A 148 0.78 -5.96 -5.59
CA TRP A 148 -0.64 -6.28 -5.63
C TRP A 148 -1.32 -5.40 -6.67
N SER A 149 -1.70 -5.97 -7.80
CA SER A 149 -2.32 -5.24 -8.90
C SER A 149 -3.66 -4.66 -8.44
N ASN A 150 -3.79 -3.34 -8.53
CA ASN A 150 -4.98 -2.60 -8.10
C ASN A 150 -5.29 -2.73 -6.60
N GLY A 151 -4.26 -2.86 -5.76
CA GLY A 151 -4.39 -2.76 -4.31
C GLY A 151 -4.80 -1.33 -3.87
N PRO A 152 -5.58 -1.19 -2.76
CA PRO A 152 -6.04 0.10 -2.26
C PRO A 152 -4.87 0.92 -1.70
N GLU A 153 -4.99 2.27 -1.76
CA GLU A 153 -3.97 3.13 -1.17
C GLU A 153 -4.60 4.17 -0.23
N LYS A 154 -4.95 5.35 -0.69
CA LYS A 154 -5.49 6.41 0.16
C LYS A 154 -7.02 6.31 0.29
N VAL A 155 -7.52 6.73 1.44
CA VAL A 155 -8.96 6.80 1.72
C VAL A 155 -9.34 8.17 2.27
N LEU A 156 -10.60 8.57 2.10
CA LEU A 156 -11.20 9.69 2.81
C LEU A 156 -11.57 9.22 4.22
N GLY A 157 -10.70 9.49 5.19
CA GLY A 157 -10.99 9.20 6.60
C GLY A 157 -11.81 10.31 7.23
N VAL A 158 -12.96 9.97 7.79
CA VAL A 158 -13.81 10.91 8.53
C VAL A 158 -14.12 10.35 9.91
N ARG A 159 -14.45 11.24 10.86
CA ARG A 159 -14.92 10.80 12.19
C ARG A 159 -16.32 10.19 12.05
N GLN A 160 -16.58 9.14 12.78
CA GLN A 160 -17.86 8.44 12.74
C GLN A 160 -19.00 9.36 13.19
N ASP A 161 -18.82 10.09 14.31
CA ASP A 161 -19.78 11.05 14.82
C ASP A 161 -20.05 12.20 13.82
N TRP A 162 -19.02 12.66 13.09
CA TRP A 162 -19.18 13.67 12.06
C TRP A 162 -20.05 13.15 10.89
N THR A 163 -19.84 11.91 10.46
CA THR A 163 -20.66 11.27 9.41
C THR A 163 -22.14 11.24 9.77
N GLU A 164 -22.45 10.87 11.02
CA GLU A 164 -23.82 10.79 11.53
C GLU A 164 -24.48 12.15 11.59
N GLN A 165 -23.75 13.17 12.03
CA GLN A 165 -24.25 14.54 12.19
C GLN A 165 -24.32 15.33 10.87
N ASN A 166 -23.52 14.94 9.86
CA ASN A 166 -23.31 15.70 8.63
C ASN A 166 -23.54 14.84 7.37
N LYS A 167 -24.51 13.93 7.40
CA LYS A 167 -24.76 12.96 6.33
C LYS A 167 -24.82 13.61 4.93
N GLU A 168 -25.59 14.68 4.78
CA GLU A 168 -25.74 15.37 3.47
C GLU A 168 -24.41 15.94 2.95
N TRP A 169 -23.61 16.52 3.82
CA TRP A 169 -22.30 17.04 3.45
C TRP A 169 -21.33 15.94 3.07
N HIS A 170 -21.37 14.82 3.80
CA HIS A 170 -20.55 13.65 3.48
C HIS A 170 -20.89 13.08 2.11
N LEU A 171 -22.17 12.91 1.80
CA LEU A 171 -22.62 12.47 0.47
C LEU A 171 -22.19 13.42 -0.65
N LYS A 172 -22.33 14.75 -0.45
CA LYS A 172 -21.88 15.76 -1.43
C LYS A 172 -20.36 15.72 -1.62
N LEU A 173 -19.59 15.54 -0.55
CA LEU A 173 -18.15 15.44 -0.62
C LEU A 173 -17.72 14.20 -1.41
N ILE A 174 -18.33 13.04 -1.15
CA ILE A 174 -18.06 11.81 -1.89
C ILE A 174 -18.40 11.99 -3.37
N ALA A 175 -19.56 12.59 -3.69
CA ALA A 175 -19.94 12.84 -5.07
C ALA A 175 -18.92 13.73 -5.80
N ALA A 176 -18.49 14.84 -5.17
CA ALA A 176 -17.50 15.75 -5.76
C ALA A 176 -16.12 15.07 -5.95
N LEU A 177 -15.72 14.24 -4.99
CA LEU A 177 -14.48 13.45 -5.11
C LEU A 177 -14.59 12.39 -6.21
N SER A 178 -15.77 11.74 -6.38
CA SER A 178 -16.00 10.77 -7.45
C SER A 178 -15.86 11.41 -8.84
N GLU A 179 -16.45 12.59 -9.04
CA GLU A 179 -16.29 13.36 -10.28
C GLU A 179 -14.83 13.78 -10.50
N THR A 180 -14.15 14.22 -9.45
CA THR A 180 -12.72 14.59 -9.52
C THR A 180 -11.84 13.38 -9.85
N CYS A 181 -12.10 12.23 -9.25
CA CYS A 181 -11.36 11.01 -9.52
C CYS A 181 -11.60 10.52 -10.96
N ALA A 182 -12.84 10.63 -11.48
CA ALA A 182 -13.14 10.31 -12.86
C ALA A 182 -12.40 11.25 -13.83
N TRP A 183 -12.36 12.55 -13.52
CA TRP A 183 -11.57 13.53 -14.28
C TRP A 183 -10.08 13.21 -14.24
N LEU A 184 -9.53 12.86 -13.07
CA LEU A 184 -8.15 12.45 -12.91
C LEU A 184 -7.81 11.14 -13.64
N ASP A 185 -8.75 10.25 -13.83
CA ASP A 185 -8.49 8.95 -14.47
C ASP A 185 -8.44 9.04 -15.99
N ASP A 186 -8.90 10.16 -16.55
CA ASP A 186 -8.66 10.54 -17.93
C ASP A 186 -7.21 11.03 -18.10
N MET A 187 -6.44 10.32 -18.93
CA MET A 187 -5.02 10.59 -19.16
C MET A 187 -4.76 11.98 -19.72
N ASP A 188 -5.70 12.57 -20.47
CA ASP A 188 -5.56 13.90 -21.04
C ASP A 188 -5.56 15.00 -19.96
N ASN A 189 -6.16 14.72 -18.80
CA ASN A 189 -6.19 15.64 -17.67
C ASN A 189 -4.96 15.53 -16.72
N ARG A 190 -4.16 14.47 -16.85
CA ARG A 190 -3.03 14.20 -15.94
C ARG A 190 -1.94 15.26 -15.96
N LEU A 191 -1.68 15.88 -17.14
CA LEU A 191 -0.73 16.99 -17.23
C LEU A 191 -1.21 18.22 -16.48
N THR A 192 -2.49 18.57 -16.63
CA THR A 192 -3.10 19.69 -15.89
C THR A 192 -3.07 19.43 -14.39
N ALA A 193 -3.41 18.21 -13.96
CA ALA A 193 -3.32 17.80 -12.56
C ALA A 193 -1.90 17.94 -12.03
N ALA A 194 -0.88 17.49 -12.78
CA ALA A 194 0.53 17.62 -12.40
C ALA A 194 0.95 19.08 -12.22
N GLN A 195 0.51 19.99 -13.12
CA GLN A 195 0.75 21.42 -12.99
C GLN A 195 0.15 22.01 -11.72
N ILE A 196 -1.10 21.63 -11.39
CA ILE A 196 -1.78 22.12 -10.20
C ILE A 196 -1.05 21.65 -8.93
N ILE A 197 -0.81 20.35 -8.78
CA ILE A 197 -0.29 19.79 -7.53
C ILE A 197 1.20 20.05 -7.31
N SER A 198 1.97 20.40 -8.35
CA SER A 198 3.38 20.75 -8.21
C SER A 198 3.60 22.13 -7.54
N THR A 199 2.55 22.96 -7.46
CA THR A 199 2.65 24.31 -6.87
C THR A 199 2.85 24.26 -5.34
N PRO A 200 3.37 25.37 -4.74
CA PRO A 200 3.62 25.46 -3.29
C PRO A 200 2.40 25.23 -2.41
N ASP A 201 1.19 25.47 -2.91
CA ASP A 201 -0.06 25.27 -2.17
C ASP A 201 -0.42 23.80 -1.97
N TYR A 202 0.26 22.88 -2.69
CA TYR A 202 -0.01 21.43 -2.65
C TYR A 202 1.25 20.62 -2.34
N VAL A 203 1.78 19.86 -3.30
CA VAL A 203 2.93 18.97 -3.07
C VAL A 203 4.25 19.74 -2.95
N ASN A 204 4.33 20.90 -3.60
CA ASN A 204 5.54 21.74 -3.63
C ASN A 204 6.79 20.95 -4.06
N ALA A 205 6.67 20.20 -5.15
CA ALA A 205 7.76 19.47 -5.78
C ALA A 205 7.90 19.90 -7.25
N PRO A 206 9.11 19.82 -7.84
CA PRO A 206 9.32 20.16 -9.25
C PRO A 206 8.35 19.38 -10.18
N PHE A 207 7.79 20.08 -11.17
CA PHE A 207 6.86 19.49 -12.12
C PHE A 207 7.41 18.21 -12.77
N ASP A 208 8.71 18.21 -13.14
CA ASP A 208 9.38 17.06 -13.74
C ASP A 208 9.43 15.82 -12.83
N GLU A 209 9.34 16.00 -11.52
CA GLU A 209 9.28 14.91 -10.54
C GLU A 209 7.86 14.39 -10.36
N VAL A 210 6.87 15.27 -10.49
CA VAL A 210 5.44 14.96 -10.29
C VAL A 210 4.81 14.32 -11.52
N VAL A 211 5.10 14.84 -12.71
CA VAL A 211 4.40 14.48 -13.95
C VAL A 211 4.54 13.00 -14.33
N GLY A 212 5.70 12.42 -14.07
CA GLY A 212 5.97 11.02 -14.42
C GLY A 212 5.00 10.04 -13.76
N SER A 213 4.76 10.20 -12.47
CA SER A 213 3.88 9.32 -11.70
C SER A 213 2.40 9.45 -12.11
N LEU A 214 1.94 10.66 -12.42
CA LEU A 214 0.57 10.88 -12.85
C LEU A 214 0.32 10.35 -14.27
N THR A 215 1.29 10.50 -15.17
CA THR A 215 1.17 10.03 -16.56
C THR A 215 1.59 8.57 -16.76
N GLY A 216 2.03 7.88 -15.71
CA GLY A 216 2.55 6.51 -15.81
C GLY A 216 3.92 6.41 -16.50
N LYS A 217 4.63 7.54 -16.65
CA LYS A 217 5.93 7.65 -17.35
C LYS A 217 7.07 7.99 -16.39
N ASN A 218 7.23 7.20 -15.34
CA ASN A 218 8.31 7.41 -14.37
C ASN A 218 9.69 7.22 -15.02
N ARG A 219 10.65 8.04 -14.65
CA ARG A 219 12.03 7.93 -15.13
C ARG A 219 12.74 6.74 -14.50
N GLN A 220 13.54 6.05 -15.32
CA GLN A 220 14.56 5.12 -14.80
C GLN A 220 15.85 5.87 -14.53
N THR A 221 16.73 5.25 -13.74
CA THR A 221 18.08 5.77 -13.52
C THR A 221 18.81 5.95 -14.85
N GLY A 222 19.46 7.08 -15.02
CA GLY A 222 20.11 7.48 -16.27
C GLY A 222 19.27 8.39 -17.15
N GLY A 223 18.05 8.76 -16.71
CA GLY A 223 17.19 9.71 -17.43
C GLY A 223 16.29 9.09 -18.49
N GLU A 224 16.36 7.77 -18.70
CA GLU A 224 15.48 7.06 -19.62
C GLU A 224 14.05 6.99 -19.05
N LEU A 225 13.05 7.16 -19.94
CA LEU A 225 11.65 7.00 -19.58
C LEU A 225 11.37 5.52 -19.34
N ARG A 226 10.67 5.22 -18.27
CA ARG A 226 10.19 3.88 -17.97
C ARG A 226 9.11 3.45 -18.96
N ILE A 227 8.91 2.14 -19.07
CA ILE A 227 7.75 1.52 -19.74
C ILE A 227 6.47 2.20 -19.26
N ASP A 228 5.55 2.48 -20.17
CA ASP A 228 4.22 3.01 -19.84
C ASP A 228 3.54 2.12 -18.80
N MET A 229 3.20 2.71 -17.67
CA MET A 229 2.47 2.08 -16.57
C MET A 229 1.16 2.85 -16.35
N PRO A 230 0.16 2.70 -17.23
CA PRO A 230 -1.07 3.48 -17.17
C PRO A 230 -1.85 3.26 -15.87
N ASP A 231 -1.65 2.10 -15.23
CA ASP A 231 -2.26 1.74 -13.94
C ASP A 231 -1.33 2.03 -12.76
N PHE A 232 -0.27 2.85 -12.92
CA PHE A 232 0.56 3.26 -11.80
C PHE A 232 -0.26 3.97 -10.72
N ASN A 233 -1.17 4.85 -11.12
CA ASN A 233 -2.23 5.41 -10.29
C ASN A 233 -3.59 5.18 -10.98
N VAL A 234 -4.51 4.54 -10.28
CA VAL A 234 -5.89 4.35 -10.72
C VAL A 234 -6.80 5.14 -9.79
N PHE A 235 -7.51 6.15 -10.32
CA PHE A 235 -8.31 7.05 -9.49
C PHE A 235 -9.80 6.73 -9.53
N HIS A 236 -10.33 6.13 -10.60
CA HIS A 236 -11.76 5.90 -10.74
C HIS A 236 -12.14 4.55 -11.35
N ARG A 237 -11.51 4.14 -12.48
CA ARG A 237 -11.80 2.86 -13.12
C ARG A 237 -11.60 1.69 -12.15
N TYR A 238 -12.15 0.50 -12.48
CA TYR A 238 -12.01 -0.73 -11.70
C TYR A 238 -12.67 -0.66 -10.32
N ALA A 239 -13.75 0.13 -10.19
CA ALA A 239 -14.38 0.41 -8.90
C ALA A 239 -13.40 0.91 -7.83
N ALA A 240 -12.40 1.73 -8.24
CA ALA A 240 -11.33 2.20 -7.37
C ALA A 240 -11.84 2.96 -6.15
N ASN A 241 -12.94 3.70 -6.29
CA ASN A 241 -13.50 4.51 -5.22
C ASN A 241 -14.40 3.75 -4.25
N PHE A 242 -14.82 2.53 -4.62
CA PHE A 242 -15.64 1.69 -3.75
C PHE A 242 -14.82 1.15 -2.57
N PRO A 243 -15.24 1.39 -1.32
CA PRO A 243 -14.50 0.94 -0.15
C PRO A 243 -14.80 -0.54 0.14
N TRP A 244 -14.09 -1.45 -0.54
CA TRP A 244 -14.23 -2.88 -0.39
C TRP A 244 -13.88 -3.32 1.03
N ARG A 245 -14.78 -3.99 1.74
CA ARG A 245 -14.50 -4.57 3.05
C ARG A 245 -13.45 -5.67 3.00
N SER A 246 -13.30 -6.36 1.87
CA SER A 246 -12.19 -7.30 1.64
C SER A 246 -10.83 -6.62 1.73
N HIS A 247 -10.67 -5.37 1.27
CA HIS A 247 -9.45 -4.58 1.46
C HIS A 247 -9.16 -4.32 2.95
N ALA A 248 -10.20 -3.95 3.73
CA ALA A 248 -10.04 -3.76 5.17
C ALA A 248 -9.61 -5.05 5.87
N LYS A 249 -10.21 -6.18 5.49
CA LYS A 249 -9.86 -7.51 6.04
C LYS A 249 -8.45 -7.93 5.64
N TRP A 250 -8.01 -7.65 4.40
CA TRP A 250 -6.63 -7.93 4.00
C TRP A 250 -5.63 -7.11 4.81
N ILE A 251 -5.86 -5.80 4.97
CA ILE A 251 -5.03 -4.92 5.81
C ILE A 251 -4.94 -5.48 7.23
N LEU A 252 -6.08 -5.85 7.82
CA LEU A 252 -6.13 -6.44 9.15
C LEU A 252 -5.38 -7.77 9.23
N SER A 253 -5.50 -8.62 8.19
CA SER A 253 -4.76 -9.89 8.12
C SER A 253 -3.25 -9.68 8.16
N GLN A 254 -2.74 -8.63 7.49
CA GLN A 254 -1.33 -8.28 7.55
C GLN A 254 -0.95 -7.70 8.92
N MET A 255 -1.80 -6.90 9.56
CA MET A 255 -1.55 -6.42 10.93
C MET A 255 -1.46 -7.58 11.92
N ILE A 256 -2.35 -8.58 11.81
CA ILE A 256 -2.29 -9.81 12.60
C ILE A 256 -1.01 -10.60 12.28
N ARG A 257 -0.70 -10.76 10.99
CA ARG A 257 0.52 -11.47 10.54
C ARG A 257 1.79 -10.92 11.17
N TRP A 258 1.85 -9.61 11.39
CA TRP A 258 3.02 -8.92 11.96
C TRP A 258 2.92 -8.65 13.46
N GLY A 259 1.88 -9.19 14.15
CA GLY A 259 1.69 -9.03 15.59
C GLY A 259 1.28 -7.62 16.01
N GLU A 260 0.74 -6.82 15.08
CA GLU A 260 0.25 -5.46 15.32
C GLU A 260 -1.21 -5.43 15.76
N ALA A 261 -1.96 -6.50 15.46
CA ALA A 261 -3.32 -6.73 15.94
C ALA A 261 -3.43 -8.11 16.60
N PRO A 262 -4.30 -8.30 17.58
CA PRO A 262 -4.60 -9.62 18.13
C PRO A 262 -5.17 -10.56 17.06
N ASP A 263 -4.97 -11.87 17.23
CA ASP A 263 -5.46 -12.90 16.28
C ASP A 263 -6.93 -13.30 16.51
N ASP A 264 -7.50 -12.93 17.65
CA ASP A 264 -8.88 -13.22 18.03
C ASP A 264 -9.89 -12.10 17.72
N VAL A 265 -9.50 -11.09 16.94
CA VAL A 265 -10.38 -9.96 16.60
C VAL A 265 -11.50 -10.35 15.64
N ASP A 266 -12.69 -9.78 15.81
CA ASP A 266 -13.78 -9.90 14.83
C ASP A 266 -13.48 -9.03 13.59
N ALA A 267 -12.79 -9.64 12.61
CA ALA A 267 -12.41 -8.98 11.39
C ALA A 267 -13.60 -8.43 10.59
N SER A 268 -14.75 -9.11 10.66
CA SER A 268 -15.97 -8.65 9.97
C SER A 268 -16.58 -7.43 10.66
N ALA A 269 -16.59 -7.38 11.98
CA ALA A 269 -17.04 -6.20 12.73
C ALA A 269 -16.12 -5.00 12.45
N ILE A 270 -14.80 -5.20 12.50
CA ILE A 270 -13.81 -4.16 12.20
C ILE A 270 -13.95 -3.63 10.76
N ALA A 271 -14.12 -4.53 9.77
CA ALA A 271 -14.29 -4.12 8.39
C ALA A 271 -15.58 -3.30 8.18
N ARG A 272 -16.69 -3.67 8.85
CA ARG A 272 -17.95 -2.91 8.80
C ARG A 272 -17.85 -1.53 9.45
N LEU A 273 -17.09 -1.40 10.53
CA LEU A 273 -16.83 -0.10 11.17
C LEU A 273 -15.92 0.77 10.32
N ALA A 274 -14.86 0.18 9.75
CA ALA A 274 -13.86 0.91 9.01
C ALA A 274 -14.37 1.36 7.63
N PHE A 275 -15.07 0.48 6.89
CA PHE A 275 -15.43 0.69 5.50
C PHE A 275 -16.95 0.69 5.31
N ARG A 276 -17.46 1.78 4.72
CA ARG A 276 -18.89 2.08 4.58
C ARG A 276 -19.31 2.17 3.12
N PRO A 277 -19.36 1.03 2.39
CA PRO A 277 -19.83 0.98 1.00
C PRO A 277 -21.29 1.45 0.85
N ASP A 278 -22.11 1.27 1.88
CA ASP A 278 -23.48 1.77 1.93
C ASP A 278 -23.58 3.29 1.72
N ILE A 279 -22.71 4.07 2.38
CA ILE A 279 -22.66 5.53 2.21
C ILE A 279 -22.13 5.91 0.82
N TYR A 280 -21.12 5.16 0.32
CA TYR A 280 -20.61 5.37 -1.04
C TYR A 280 -21.72 5.21 -2.09
N CYS A 281 -22.44 4.08 -2.07
CA CYS A 281 -23.48 3.81 -3.05
C CYS A 281 -24.58 4.87 -3.02
N GLU A 282 -25.03 5.30 -1.84
CA GLU A 282 -26.00 6.40 -1.69
C GLU A 282 -25.48 7.70 -2.32
N ALA A 283 -24.18 7.99 -2.15
CA ALA A 283 -23.58 9.22 -2.65
C ALA A 283 -23.49 9.27 -4.18
N VAL A 284 -23.15 8.12 -4.80
CA VAL A 284 -22.88 8.06 -6.25
C VAL A 284 -24.08 7.67 -7.09
N GLU A 285 -25.20 7.27 -6.49
CA GLU A 285 -26.44 6.90 -7.18
C GLU A 285 -26.89 7.99 -8.16
N ARG A 286 -26.88 9.26 -7.72
CA ARG A 286 -27.29 10.41 -8.54
C ARG A 286 -26.32 10.74 -9.68
N LEU A 287 -25.10 10.23 -9.62
CA LEU A 287 -24.09 10.39 -10.67
C LEU A 287 -24.20 9.27 -11.73
N GLY A 288 -25.06 8.28 -11.52
CA GLY A 288 -25.15 7.10 -12.37
C GLY A 288 -23.90 6.24 -12.37
N ILE A 289 -23.09 6.31 -11.31
CA ILE A 289 -21.91 5.45 -11.16
C ILE A 289 -22.37 4.09 -10.66
N ALA A 290 -21.94 3.04 -11.36
CA ALA A 290 -22.25 1.67 -11.00
C ALA A 290 -21.71 1.31 -9.60
N CYS A 291 -22.54 0.68 -8.77
CA CYS A 291 -22.19 0.27 -7.43
C CYS A 291 -22.20 -1.26 -7.31
N PRO A 292 -21.10 -1.88 -6.82
CA PRO A 292 -21.08 -3.30 -6.52
C PRO A 292 -22.20 -3.69 -5.55
N SER A 293 -22.80 -4.87 -5.76
CA SER A 293 -23.86 -5.40 -4.89
C SER A 293 -23.28 -6.16 -3.68
N ALA A 294 -22.04 -6.64 -3.79
CA ALA A 294 -21.30 -7.26 -2.70
C ALA A 294 -20.29 -6.28 -2.10
N ASP A 295 -20.12 -6.32 -0.78
CA ASP A 295 -19.15 -5.48 -0.05
C ASP A 295 -17.73 -6.07 -0.06
N GLU A 296 -17.60 -7.33 -0.43
CA GLU A 296 -16.35 -8.12 -0.39
C GLU A 296 -16.15 -8.90 -1.68
N LYS A 297 -14.91 -9.08 -2.07
CA LYS A 297 -14.51 -9.96 -3.16
C LYS A 297 -13.26 -10.75 -2.79
N MET A 298 -12.97 -11.81 -3.53
CA MET A 298 -11.66 -12.47 -3.47
C MET A 298 -10.60 -11.50 -3.99
N GLU A 299 -9.52 -11.30 -3.25
CA GLU A 299 -8.40 -10.49 -3.70
C GLU A 299 -7.29 -11.38 -4.27
N GLY A 300 -6.70 -10.98 -5.39
CA GLY A 300 -5.66 -11.76 -6.06
C GLY A 300 -6.19 -12.89 -6.96
N ALA A 301 -7.48 -12.97 -7.20
CA ALA A 301 -8.10 -14.06 -7.95
C ALA A 301 -8.06 -13.89 -9.48
N HIS A 302 -7.84 -12.67 -9.98
CA HIS A 302 -7.97 -12.35 -11.39
C HIS A 302 -6.63 -11.93 -12.00
N GLN A 303 -6.06 -12.82 -12.81
CA GLN A 303 -4.79 -12.57 -13.49
C GLN A 303 -4.90 -11.53 -14.61
N HIS A 304 -6.09 -11.35 -15.17
CA HIS A 304 -6.39 -10.44 -16.27
C HIS A 304 -7.60 -9.57 -15.95
N ALA A 305 -7.85 -8.58 -16.77
CA ALA A 305 -9.08 -7.78 -16.70
C ALA A 305 -10.32 -8.69 -16.77
N TRP A 306 -11.34 -8.35 -15.99
CA TRP A 306 -12.57 -9.14 -15.84
C TRP A 306 -13.79 -8.23 -15.70
N LEU A 307 -14.98 -8.81 -15.70
CA LEU A 307 -16.23 -8.09 -15.58
C LEU A 307 -16.88 -8.43 -14.24
N LEU A 308 -17.07 -7.43 -13.39
CA LEU A 308 -17.88 -7.56 -12.19
C LEU A 308 -19.35 -7.44 -12.59
N SER A 309 -20.06 -8.56 -12.68
CA SER A 309 -21.48 -8.59 -13.06
C SER A 309 -22.41 -8.37 -11.87
N ASP A 310 -21.94 -8.58 -10.65
CA ASP A 310 -22.70 -8.40 -9.41
C ASP A 310 -22.57 -6.94 -8.92
N ALA A 311 -23.22 -6.05 -9.67
CA ALA A 311 -23.29 -4.62 -9.45
C ALA A 311 -24.59 -4.06 -10.04
N THR A 312 -24.94 -2.80 -9.75
CA THR A 312 -26.13 -2.13 -10.35
C THR A 312 -26.05 -2.10 -11.89
N GLU A 313 -24.87 -1.98 -12.44
CA GLU A 313 -24.51 -2.22 -13.85
C GLU A 313 -23.15 -2.89 -13.90
N PRO A 314 -22.84 -3.73 -14.91
CA PRO A 314 -21.56 -4.42 -14.99
C PRO A 314 -20.37 -3.46 -15.00
N VAL A 315 -19.36 -3.70 -14.17
CA VAL A 315 -18.16 -2.86 -14.04
C VAL A 315 -16.94 -3.59 -14.62
N ALA A 316 -16.23 -2.94 -15.52
CA ALA A 316 -14.95 -3.44 -16.01
C ALA A 316 -13.91 -3.32 -14.88
N MET A 317 -13.29 -4.44 -14.53
CA MET A 317 -12.27 -4.55 -13.48
C MET A 317 -10.91 -4.85 -14.08
N GLY A 318 -9.87 -4.30 -13.46
CA GLY A 318 -8.48 -4.67 -13.77
C GLY A 318 -8.09 -6.02 -13.16
N ALA A 319 -6.88 -6.49 -13.47
CA ALA A 319 -6.26 -7.58 -12.72
C ALA A 319 -6.10 -7.19 -11.25
N ASP A 320 -6.16 -8.20 -10.33
CA ASP A 320 -5.97 -7.96 -8.90
C ASP A 320 -4.94 -8.92 -8.26
N GLN A 321 -3.99 -9.43 -9.05
CA GLN A 321 -3.05 -10.47 -8.66
C GLN A 321 -1.97 -9.97 -7.70
N PHE A 322 -1.66 -10.78 -6.68
CA PHE A 322 -0.47 -10.61 -5.84
C PHE A 322 0.78 -11.16 -6.54
N MET A 323 1.96 -10.57 -6.25
CA MET A 323 3.25 -10.98 -6.84
C MET A 323 3.62 -12.45 -6.61
N ASP A 324 3.14 -13.04 -5.52
CA ASP A 324 3.34 -14.45 -5.16
C ASP A 324 2.15 -15.34 -5.53
N ARG A 325 1.17 -14.78 -6.26
CA ARG A 325 -0.05 -15.45 -6.78
C ARG A 325 -0.95 -16.05 -5.69
N ARG A 326 -0.84 -15.57 -4.46
CA ARG A 326 -1.77 -15.95 -3.40
C ARG A 326 -3.14 -15.33 -3.67
N ILE A 327 -4.17 -16.03 -3.25
CA ILE A 327 -5.54 -15.53 -3.24
C ILE A 327 -5.93 -15.28 -1.79
N PHE A 328 -6.44 -14.10 -1.50
CA PHE A 328 -7.00 -13.76 -0.21
C PHE A 328 -8.52 -13.98 -0.24
N ASP A 329 -8.96 -14.95 0.54
CA ASP A 329 -10.37 -15.17 0.82
C ASP A 329 -10.76 -14.40 2.10
N PRO A 330 -11.63 -13.36 2.00
CA PRO A 330 -12.04 -12.57 3.15
C PRO A 330 -12.85 -13.36 4.19
N THR A 331 -13.29 -14.59 3.87
CA THR A 331 -13.97 -15.49 4.79
C THR A 331 -13.02 -16.43 5.54
N ASN A 332 -11.74 -16.52 5.12
CA ASN A 332 -10.74 -17.44 5.68
C ASN A 332 -9.41 -16.75 5.96
N ILE A 333 -9.42 -15.75 6.82
CA ILE A 333 -8.24 -14.94 7.18
C ILE A 333 -7.15 -15.79 7.83
N ASP A 334 -7.52 -16.68 8.75
CA ASP A 334 -6.57 -17.55 9.46
C ASP A 334 -5.85 -18.51 8.51
N GLY A 335 -6.60 -19.08 7.56
CA GLY A 335 -6.03 -19.91 6.50
C GLY A 335 -5.02 -19.14 5.64
N TYR A 336 -5.34 -17.90 5.30
CA TYR A 336 -4.44 -17.03 4.54
C TYR A 336 -3.15 -16.72 5.32
N ILE A 337 -3.26 -16.30 6.58
CA ILE A 337 -2.10 -15.99 7.44
C ILE A 337 -1.24 -17.23 7.69
N SER A 338 -1.86 -18.38 7.96
CA SER A 338 -1.15 -19.63 8.23
C SER A 338 -0.33 -20.12 7.04
N GLY A 339 -0.70 -19.74 5.83
CA GLY A 339 0.03 -20.05 4.60
C GLY A 339 1.37 -19.31 4.45
N PHE A 340 1.68 -18.29 5.26
CA PHE A 340 2.95 -17.57 5.18
C PHE A 340 4.03 -18.21 6.05
N THR A 341 5.23 -18.40 5.47
CA THR A 341 6.40 -18.88 6.21
C THR A 341 6.96 -17.81 7.15
N ILE A 342 7.04 -16.56 6.64
CA ILE A 342 7.51 -15.40 7.40
C ILE A 342 6.32 -14.67 7.99
N ARG A 343 6.22 -14.72 9.32
CA ARG A 343 5.17 -14.09 10.13
C ARG A 343 5.64 -13.94 11.56
N ASP A 344 5.02 -13.08 12.37
CA ASP A 344 5.28 -13.02 13.80
C ASP A 344 4.88 -14.34 14.44
N GLN A 345 5.82 -14.95 15.17
CA GLN A 345 5.59 -16.21 15.87
C GLN A 345 4.94 -16.01 17.24
N ARG A 346 4.84 -14.76 17.74
CA ARG A 346 4.21 -14.44 19.03
C ARG A 346 2.71 -14.68 19.01
N SER A 347 2.05 -14.61 17.87
CA SER A 347 0.63 -14.99 17.69
C SER A 347 0.32 -16.46 17.99
N ARG A 348 1.32 -17.33 18.16
CA ARG A 348 1.19 -18.70 18.64
C ARG A 348 1.39 -18.87 20.15
N LEU A 349 1.82 -17.80 20.85
CA LEU A 349 2.14 -17.82 22.28
C LEU A 349 1.00 -17.29 23.18
N GLY A 350 -0.17 -16.99 22.64
CA GLY A 350 -1.39 -16.69 23.40
C GLY A 350 -1.89 -17.82 24.33
N ALA A 351 -1.11 -18.92 24.45
CA ALA A 351 -1.32 -20.02 25.39
C ALA A 351 -0.16 -20.21 26.37
N LEU A 352 0.81 -19.29 26.46
CA LEU A 352 1.84 -19.35 27.49
C LEU A 352 1.46 -18.41 28.64
N ASP A 353 0.99 -19.07 29.69
CA ASP A 353 0.87 -18.74 31.11
C ASP A 353 1.41 -17.34 31.50
N THR A 354 0.50 -16.39 31.65
CA THR A 354 0.76 -15.06 32.22
C THR A 354 1.19 -15.10 33.69
N SER A 355 1.29 -16.29 34.33
CA SER A 355 1.72 -16.46 35.72
C SER A 355 3.23 -16.23 35.94
N GLN A 356 4.07 -16.20 34.89
CA GLN A 356 5.51 -16.01 35.03
C GLN A 356 6.02 -14.57 34.86
N ILE A 357 5.14 -13.60 34.56
CA ILE A 357 5.56 -12.19 34.41
C ILE A 357 5.58 -11.44 35.75
N THR A 358 5.08 -12.02 36.81
CA THR A 358 4.96 -11.33 38.14
C THR A 358 6.25 -11.35 38.98
N HIS A 359 7.37 -11.88 38.50
CA HIS A 359 8.62 -11.99 39.27
C HIS A 359 9.77 -11.06 38.86
N LEU A 360 9.57 -10.11 37.92
CA LEU A 360 10.62 -9.14 37.55
C LEU A 360 10.30 -7.68 37.92
N ALA A 361 9.34 -7.45 38.79
CA ALA A 361 9.04 -6.13 39.37
C ALA A 361 9.08 -6.21 40.89
N LYS A 362 10.27 -6.39 41.46
CA LYS A 362 10.65 -6.03 42.84
C LYS A 362 12.10 -5.59 42.87
#